data_8763239c71701cda1ff29f8782620623
#
_entry.id   8763239c71701cda1ff29f8782620623
#
_cell.length_a   1.000
_cell.length_b   1.000
_cell.length_c   1.000
_cell.angle_alpha   90.00
_cell.angle_beta   90.00
_cell.angle_gamma   90.00
#
_symmetry.space_group_name_H-M   'P 1'
#
loop_
_entity.id
_entity.type
_entity.pdbx_description
1 polymer ?
#
loop_
_entity_poly.entity_id
_entity_poly.type
_entity_poly.pdbx_seq_one_letter_code
_entity_poly.pdbx_strand_id
1 'polypeptide(L)'
;KEKLIKISKLIFGKFYKDPSNNDTKYLRTRIRNLKQIIEKSGVSYDQIFKSINNLSSSRDTLDLYFKKIYSETVNLNKKKLSVNLKKFNSLNQELKIRIFSQAIKDLTKAYYSPRAKKIINLINQLKTSKDKKLTLGGCLILKEKNHVFLTKHTKN
;
A
#
# COMPACT_ATOMS: atom_id res chain seq x y z
N LYS A 1 -9.34 -12.03 30.76
CA LYS A 1 -8.20 -12.62 31.47
C LYS A 1 -8.57 -12.93 32.92
N GLU A 2 -9.10 -11.96 33.69
CA GLU A 2 -9.50 -12.17 35.09
C GLU A 2 -10.56 -13.25 35.28
N LYS A 3 -11.58 -13.30 34.42
CA LYS A 3 -12.59 -14.36 34.44
C LYS A 3 -11.97 -15.76 34.28
N LEU A 4 -11.00 -15.91 33.35
CA LEU A 4 -10.31 -17.18 33.14
C LEU A 4 -9.44 -17.58 34.34
N ILE A 5 -8.78 -16.61 34.99
CA ILE A 5 -8.00 -16.86 36.20
C ILE A 5 -8.92 -17.32 37.35
N LYS A 6 -10.11 -16.68 37.50
CA LYS A 6 -11.09 -17.07 38.50
C LYS A 6 -11.60 -18.50 38.25
N ILE A 7 -11.94 -18.83 37.00
CA ILE A 7 -12.38 -20.18 36.62
C ILE A 7 -11.28 -21.21 36.87
N SER A 8 -10.05 -20.91 36.45
CA SER A 8 -8.91 -21.83 36.69
C SER A 8 -8.65 -22.10 38.17
N LYS A 9 -8.75 -21.08 39.02
CA LYS A 9 -8.63 -21.23 40.46
C LYS A 9 -9.77 -22.05 41.08
N LEU A 10 -10.99 -21.88 40.60
CA LEU A 10 -12.18 -22.61 41.05
C LEU A 10 -12.10 -24.09 40.68
N ILE A 11 -11.68 -24.41 39.45
CA ILE A 11 -11.69 -25.79 38.95
C ILE A 11 -10.42 -26.55 39.35
N PHE A 12 -9.24 -25.92 39.29
CA PHE A 12 -7.95 -26.59 39.49
C PHE A 12 -7.23 -26.17 40.76
N GLY A 13 -7.80 -25.30 41.59
CA GLY A 13 -7.20 -24.82 42.84
C GLY A 13 -5.94 -23.96 42.66
N LYS A 14 -5.37 -23.94 41.46
CA LYS A 14 -4.06 -23.31 41.17
C LYS A 14 -4.13 -22.52 39.84
N PHE A 15 -3.36 -21.47 39.77
CA PHE A 15 -3.08 -20.72 38.54
C PHE A 15 -1.59 -20.42 38.46
N TYR A 16 -0.92 -20.96 37.44
CA TYR A 16 0.49 -20.73 37.22
C TYR A 16 0.67 -19.50 36.33
N LYS A 17 1.51 -18.58 36.80
CA LYS A 17 1.93 -17.43 36.02
C LYS A 17 3.12 -17.87 35.16
N ASP A 18 2.95 -17.88 33.85
CA ASP A 18 4.04 -18.16 32.92
C ASP A 18 5.09 -17.04 33.00
N PRO A 19 6.35 -17.32 33.33
CA PRO A 19 7.43 -16.33 33.43
C PRO A 19 7.67 -15.59 32.11
N SER A 20 7.41 -16.22 30.96
CA SER A 20 7.59 -15.64 29.64
C SER A 20 6.69 -14.41 29.40
N ASN A 21 5.61 -14.25 30.19
CA ASN A 21 4.75 -13.07 30.11
C ASN A 21 5.44 -11.76 30.54
N ASN A 22 6.55 -11.83 31.24
CA ASN A 22 7.34 -10.68 31.70
C ASN A 22 8.67 -10.56 30.93
N ASP A 23 8.99 -11.51 30.05
CA ASP A 23 10.23 -11.50 29.30
C ASP A 23 10.14 -10.50 28.13
N THR A 24 10.94 -9.45 28.21
CA THR A 24 11.01 -8.38 27.19
C THR A 24 11.65 -8.80 25.88
N LYS A 25 12.19 -10.01 25.77
CA LYS A 25 12.61 -10.59 24.48
C LYS A 25 11.43 -10.72 23.52
N TYR A 26 10.24 -10.97 24.04
CA TYR A 26 9.03 -11.11 23.21
C TYR A 26 8.41 -9.77 22.87
N LEU A 27 8.11 -9.57 21.59
CA LEU A 27 7.48 -8.35 21.07
C LEU A 27 6.17 -8.01 21.81
N ARG A 28 5.35 -9.02 22.11
CA ARG A 28 4.08 -8.88 22.82
C ARG A 28 4.26 -8.28 24.24
N THR A 29 5.32 -8.66 24.96
CA THR A 29 5.64 -8.12 26.29
C THR A 29 6.08 -6.67 26.18
N ARG A 30 6.93 -6.35 25.21
CA ARG A 30 7.34 -4.97 24.91
C ARG A 30 6.15 -4.07 24.60
N ILE A 31 5.23 -4.52 23.73
CA ILE A 31 4.01 -3.76 23.38
C ILE A 31 3.11 -3.53 24.60
N ARG A 32 2.94 -4.54 25.48
CA ARG A 32 2.16 -4.38 26.73
C ARG A 32 2.78 -3.36 27.67
N ASN A 33 4.11 -3.34 27.78
CA ASN A 33 4.81 -2.36 28.61
C ASN A 33 4.71 -0.96 28.00
N LEU A 34 4.75 -0.84 26.67
CA LEU A 34 4.55 0.42 25.96
C LEU A 34 3.17 1.03 26.24
N LYS A 35 2.15 0.19 26.44
CA LYS A 35 0.79 0.62 26.79
C LYS A 35 0.79 1.57 27.97
N GLN A 36 1.45 1.17 29.05
CA GLN A 36 1.49 1.97 30.27
C GLN A 36 2.20 3.32 30.07
N ILE A 37 3.23 3.34 29.23
CA ILE A 37 3.98 4.56 28.90
C ILE A 37 3.11 5.54 28.09
N ILE A 38 2.39 5.02 27.09
CA ILE A 38 1.48 5.83 26.26
C ILE A 38 0.32 6.38 27.08
N GLU A 39 -0.30 5.57 27.92
CA GLU A 39 -1.40 6.02 28.80
C GLU A 39 -0.93 7.08 29.81
N LYS A 40 0.27 6.96 30.35
CA LYS A 40 0.88 7.98 31.23
C LYS A 40 1.19 9.29 30.51
N SER A 41 1.42 9.27 29.20
CA SER A 41 1.61 10.49 28.41
C SER A 41 0.32 11.22 28.06
N GLY A 42 -0.84 10.74 28.54
CA GLY A 42 -2.15 11.35 28.28
C GLY A 42 -2.83 10.90 26.99
N VAL A 43 -2.22 9.99 26.24
CA VAL A 43 -2.80 9.42 25.00
C VAL A 43 -3.50 8.11 25.32
N SER A 44 -4.82 8.03 25.12
CA SER A 44 -5.55 6.79 25.33
C SER A 44 -5.46 5.86 24.10
N TYR A 45 -5.52 4.56 24.35
CA TYR A 45 -5.60 3.56 23.27
C TYR A 45 -6.83 3.75 22.38
N ASP A 46 -7.95 4.21 22.96
CA ASP A 46 -9.17 4.48 22.19
C ASP A 46 -9.00 5.64 21.21
N GLN A 47 -8.24 6.67 21.58
CA GLN A 47 -7.89 7.76 20.66
C GLN A 47 -7.03 7.28 19.50
N ILE A 48 -6.02 6.45 19.78
CA ILE A 48 -5.18 5.82 18.75
C ILE A 48 -6.05 4.96 17.83
N PHE A 49 -6.92 4.13 18.40
CA PHE A 49 -7.78 3.23 17.64
C PHE A 49 -8.78 4.00 16.76
N LYS A 50 -9.39 5.05 17.27
CA LYS A 50 -10.25 5.98 16.50
C LYS A 50 -9.49 6.61 15.34
N SER A 51 -8.26 7.06 15.56
CA SER A 51 -7.40 7.63 14.51
C SER A 51 -7.07 6.62 13.42
N ILE A 52 -6.74 5.39 13.80
CA ILE A 52 -6.48 4.29 12.85
C ILE A 52 -7.73 3.99 12.02
N ASN A 53 -8.91 3.90 12.65
CA ASN A 53 -10.17 3.64 11.95
C ASN A 53 -10.53 4.78 10.98
N ASN A 54 -10.34 6.04 11.37
CA ASN A 54 -10.55 7.18 10.50
C ASN A 54 -9.61 7.15 9.29
N LEU A 55 -8.33 6.84 9.49
CA LEU A 55 -7.36 6.68 8.41
C LEU A 55 -7.73 5.51 7.48
N SER A 56 -8.20 4.40 8.04
CA SER A 56 -8.66 3.25 7.25
C SER A 56 -9.87 3.61 6.37
N SER A 57 -10.87 4.28 6.95
CA SER A 57 -12.06 4.74 6.19
C SER A 57 -11.67 5.73 5.08
N SER A 58 -10.78 6.66 5.37
CA SER A 58 -10.27 7.62 4.36
C SER A 58 -9.52 6.89 3.24
N ARG A 59 -8.72 5.88 3.57
CA ARG A 59 -8.03 5.04 2.59
C ARG A 59 -9.01 4.32 1.68
N ASP A 60 -10.06 3.72 2.23
CA ASP A 60 -11.05 2.97 1.45
C ASP A 60 -11.75 3.90 0.43
N THR A 61 -12.10 5.12 0.85
CA THR A 61 -12.67 6.14 -0.04
C THR A 61 -11.71 6.52 -1.15
N LEU A 62 -10.42 6.74 -0.83
CA LEU A 62 -9.39 7.05 -1.80
C LEU A 62 -9.15 5.89 -2.78
N ASP A 63 -9.23 4.66 -2.33
CA ASP A 63 -9.05 3.48 -3.17
C ASP A 63 -10.25 3.29 -4.13
N LEU A 64 -11.48 3.57 -3.70
CA LEU A 64 -12.64 3.60 -4.59
C LEU A 64 -12.52 4.69 -5.66
N TYR A 65 -12.13 5.89 -5.26
CA TYR A 65 -11.87 7.00 -6.18
C TYR A 65 -10.77 6.65 -7.18
N PHE A 66 -9.67 6.07 -6.69
CA PHE A 66 -8.58 5.63 -7.56
C PHE A 66 -9.03 4.59 -8.59
N LYS A 67 -9.81 3.57 -8.19
CA LYS A 67 -10.35 2.56 -9.11
C LYS A 67 -11.16 3.18 -10.24
N LYS A 68 -12.01 4.17 -9.93
CA LYS A 68 -12.78 4.91 -10.94
C LYS A 68 -11.85 5.64 -11.92
N ILE A 69 -10.91 6.44 -11.40
CA ILE A 69 -9.95 7.19 -12.24
C ILE A 69 -9.08 6.24 -13.08
N TYR A 70 -8.65 5.12 -12.50
CA TYR A 70 -7.85 4.13 -13.20
C TYR A 70 -8.61 3.54 -14.39
N SER A 71 -9.87 3.11 -14.22
CA SER A 71 -10.70 2.56 -15.31
C SER A 71 -11.00 3.58 -16.43
N GLU A 72 -11.09 4.87 -16.08
CA GLU A 72 -11.30 5.94 -17.07
C GLU A 72 -10.03 6.34 -17.83
N THR A 73 -8.86 6.13 -17.23
CA THR A 73 -7.56 6.60 -17.76
C THR A 73 -6.79 5.48 -18.45
N VAL A 74 -7.00 4.24 -18.03
CA VAL A 74 -6.23 3.07 -18.44
C VAL A 74 -7.14 2.07 -19.13
N ASN A 75 -6.73 1.61 -20.32
CA ASN A 75 -7.40 0.54 -21.04
C ASN A 75 -6.49 -0.69 -21.09
N LEU A 76 -6.99 -1.81 -20.57
CA LEU A 76 -6.26 -3.07 -20.46
C LEU A 76 -6.73 -4.03 -21.56
N ASN A 77 -5.88 -4.30 -22.56
CA ASN A 77 -6.03 -5.39 -23.52
C ASN A 77 -5.12 -6.58 -23.11
N LYS A 78 -5.47 -7.78 -23.51
CA LYS A 78 -4.85 -9.07 -23.06
C LYS A 78 -3.32 -9.09 -22.92
N LYS A 79 -2.57 -8.28 -23.69
CA LYS A 79 -1.08 -8.22 -23.66
C LYS A 79 -0.50 -6.80 -23.64
N LYS A 80 -1.35 -5.78 -23.78
CA LYS A 80 -0.92 -4.38 -23.91
C LYS A 80 -1.85 -3.51 -23.05
N LEU A 81 -1.28 -2.57 -22.33
CA LEU A 81 -2.02 -1.59 -21.57
C LEU A 81 -1.78 -0.22 -22.16
N SER A 82 -2.83 0.58 -22.31
CA SER A 82 -2.72 1.94 -22.81
C SER A 82 -3.21 2.95 -21.78
N VAL A 83 -2.44 4.01 -21.59
CA VAL A 83 -2.77 5.14 -20.71
C VAL A 83 -3.10 6.36 -21.55
N ASN A 84 -4.27 6.94 -21.38
CA ASN A 84 -4.67 8.16 -22.05
C ASN A 84 -4.00 9.38 -21.43
N LEU A 85 -3.07 10.02 -22.16
CA LEU A 85 -2.27 11.14 -21.65
C LEU A 85 -3.09 12.41 -21.40
N LYS A 86 -4.18 12.66 -22.13
CA LYS A 86 -5.03 13.83 -21.86
C LYS A 86 -5.63 13.74 -20.46
N LYS A 87 -6.26 12.61 -20.12
CA LYS A 87 -6.83 12.36 -18.79
C LYS A 87 -5.74 12.26 -17.72
N PHE A 88 -4.65 11.57 -18.03
CA PHE A 88 -3.52 11.41 -17.11
C PHE A 88 -2.88 12.73 -16.71
N ASN A 89 -2.67 13.66 -17.65
CA ASN A 89 -1.98 14.92 -17.37
C ASN A 89 -2.78 15.85 -16.45
N SER A 90 -4.11 15.78 -16.45
CA SER A 90 -4.98 16.57 -15.56
C SER A 90 -4.96 16.09 -14.11
N LEU A 91 -4.42 14.89 -13.83
CA LEU A 91 -4.41 14.31 -12.49
C LEU A 91 -3.31 14.94 -11.61
N ASN A 92 -3.47 14.82 -10.29
CA ASN A 92 -2.43 15.16 -9.35
C ASN A 92 -1.27 14.13 -9.39
N GLN A 93 -0.14 14.47 -8.78
CA GLN A 93 1.06 13.64 -8.83
C GLN A 93 0.88 12.27 -8.16
N GLU A 94 0.14 12.20 -7.07
CA GLU A 94 -0.12 10.94 -6.35
C GLU A 94 -0.89 9.95 -7.24
N LEU A 95 -1.96 10.39 -7.89
CA LEU A 95 -2.72 9.56 -8.82
C LEU A 95 -1.88 9.12 -10.03
N LYS A 96 -1.03 9.98 -10.54
CA LYS A 96 -0.09 9.65 -11.63
C LYS A 96 0.86 8.51 -11.22
N ILE A 97 1.42 8.58 -10.01
CA ILE A 97 2.30 7.54 -9.47
C ILE A 97 1.53 6.23 -9.29
N ARG A 98 0.34 6.28 -8.68
CA ARG A 98 -0.51 5.11 -8.46
C ARG A 98 -0.94 4.44 -9.77
N ILE A 99 -1.27 5.21 -10.81
CA ILE A 99 -1.66 4.67 -12.13
C ILE A 99 -0.52 3.85 -12.72
N PHE A 100 0.71 4.38 -12.81
CA PHE A 100 1.83 3.63 -13.35
C PHE A 100 2.23 2.44 -12.45
N SER A 101 2.15 2.60 -11.13
CA SER A 101 2.38 1.50 -10.19
C SER A 101 1.43 0.33 -10.45
N GLN A 102 0.13 0.63 -10.56
CA GLN A 102 -0.89 -0.39 -10.79
C GLN A 102 -0.79 -0.98 -12.20
N ALA A 103 -0.60 -0.15 -13.22
CA ALA A 103 -0.45 -0.59 -14.61
C ALA A 103 0.72 -1.59 -14.79
N ILE A 104 1.86 -1.33 -14.15
CA ILE A 104 3.00 -2.24 -14.18
C ILE A 104 2.68 -3.54 -13.44
N LYS A 105 2.02 -3.48 -12.28
CA LYS A 105 1.59 -4.67 -11.53
C LYS A 105 0.60 -5.52 -12.34
N ASP A 106 -0.35 -4.90 -13.00
CA ASP A 106 -1.37 -5.60 -13.80
C ASP A 106 -0.76 -6.38 -14.96
N LEU A 107 0.25 -5.81 -15.61
CA LEU A 107 0.96 -6.46 -16.72
C LEU A 107 1.96 -7.53 -16.27
N THR A 108 2.75 -7.23 -15.24
CA THR A 108 3.86 -8.11 -14.84
C THR A 108 3.45 -9.16 -13.83
N LYS A 109 2.32 -8.94 -13.14
CA LYS A 109 1.88 -9.72 -11.98
C LYS A 109 2.90 -9.71 -10.84
N ALA A 110 3.76 -8.69 -10.81
CA ALA A 110 4.77 -8.55 -9.77
C ALA A 110 4.12 -8.22 -8.42
N TYR A 111 4.63 -8.81 -7.35
CA TYR A 111 4.15 -8.55 -5.99
C TYR A 111 4.41 -7.10 -5.57
N TYR A 112 5.59 -6.57 -5.88
CA TYR A 112 5.98 -5.19 -5.57
C TYR A 112 5.94 -4.30 -6.81
N SER A 113 5.42 -3.08 -6.64
CA SER A 113 5.54 -2.03 -7.65
C SER A 113 6.94 -1.41 -7.64
N PRO A 114 7.36 -0.74 -8.74
CA PRO A 114 8.58 0.05 -8.74
C PRO A 114 8.53 1.16 -7.68
N ARG A 115 9.70 1.55 -7.17
CA ARG A 115 9.82 2.66 -6.19
C ARG A 115 9.28 3.97 -6.81
N ALA A 116 8.56 4.76 -6.00
CA ALA A 116 7.95 6.03 -6.45
C ALA A 116 8.94 6.95 -7.18
N LYS A 117 10.18 7.08 -6.72
CA LYS A 117 11.23 7.87 -7.38
C LYS A 117 11.47 7.46 -8.84
N LYS A 118 11.46 6.15 -9.13
CA LYS A 118 11.64 5.63 -10.50
C LYS A 118 10.43 5.97 -11.39
N ILE A 119 9.23 5.91 -10.82
CA ILE A 119 7.99 6.27 -11.53
C ILE A 119 7.95 7.78 -11.80
N ILE A 120 8.34 8.62 -10.86
CA ILE A 120 8.43 10.08 -11.05
C ILE A 120 9.41 10.40 -12.18
N ASN A 121 10.57 9.76 -12.21
CA ASN A 121 11.55 9.94 -13.29
C ASN A 121 10.96 9.51 -14.65
N LEU A 122 10.24 8.41 -14.71
CA LEU A 122 9.52 7.98 -15.91
C LEU A 122 8.52 9.03 -16.37
N ILE A 123 7.67 9.56 -15.47
CA ILE A 123 6.67 10.59 -15.77
C ILE A 123 7.34 11.85 -16.33
N ASN A 124 8.46 12.27 -15.76
CA ASN A 124 9.21 13.44 -16.23
C ASN A 124 9.81 13.20 -17.63
N GLN A 125 10.33 12.00 -17.88
CA GLN A 125 10.83 11.64 -19.21
C GLN A 125 9.72 11.59 -20.26
N LEU A 126 8.53 11.17 -19.90
CA LEU A 126 7.36 11.18 -20.80
C LEU A 126 6.90 12.58 -21.17
N LYS A 127 7.14 13.59 -20.31
CA LYS A 127 6.81 14.99 -20.61
C LYS A 127 7.74 15.58 -21.69
N THR A 128 9.04 15.29 -21.61
CA THR A 128 10.09 15.94 -22.42
C THR A 128 10.34 15.25 -23.77
N SER A 129 9.87 14.03 -23.97
CA SER A 129 10.24 13.23 -25.14
C SER A 129 9.05 13.01 -26.07
N LYS A 130 9.27 13.27 -27.37
CA LYS A 130 8.47 12.69 -28.46
C LYS A 130 9.04 11.29 -28.73
N ASP A 131 8.21 10.27 -28.78
CA ASP A 131 8.54 8.90 -29.24
C ASP A 131 9.78 8.24 -28.57
N LYS A 132 9.75 8.11 -27.25
CA LYS A 132 10.82 7.39 -26.52
C LYS A 132 10.37 6.01 -26.07
N LYS A 133 11.27 5.06 -26.27
CA LYS A 133 11.17 3.69 -25.74
C LYS A 133 11.84 3.66 -24.36
N LEU A 134 11.07 3.46 -23.31
CA LEU A 134 11.52 3.44 -21.92
C LEU A 134 11.25 2.06 -21.32
N THR A 135 11.97 1.71 -20.27
CA THR A 135 11.75 0.46 -19.53
C THR A 135 11.62 0.73 -18.04
N LEU A 136 10.65 0.12 -17.39
CA LEU A 136 10.49 0.18 -15.94
C LEU A 136 9.72 -1.05 -15.44
N GLY A 137 10.22 -1.66 -14.37
CA GLY A 137 9.52 -2.74 -13.65
C GLY A 137 9.17 -3.95 -14.51
N GLY A 138 10.02 -4.31 -15.48
CA GLY A 138 9.74 -5.42 -16.40
C GLY A 138 8.74 -5.08 -17.52
N CYS A 139 8.40 -3.81 -17.68
CA CYS A 139 7.59 -3.32 -18.78
C CYS A 139 8.42 -2.50 -19.76
N LEU A 140 8.09 -2.64 -21.03
CA LEU A 140 8.46 -1.75 -22.10
C LEU A 140 7.37 -0.68 -22.22
N ILE A 141 7.76 0.60 -22.29
CA ILE A 141 6.87 1.74 -22.26
C ILE A 141 7.15 2.58 -23.49
N LEU A 142 6.13 2.76 -24.33
CA LEU A 142 6.19 3.52 -25.57
C LEU A 142 5.19 4.66 -25.48
N LYS A 143 5.64 5.89 -25.79
CA LYS A 143 4.76 7.05 -25.94
C LYS A 143 4.43 7.25 -27.42
N GLU A 144 3.16 7.31 -27.73
CA GLU A 144 2.65 7.58 -29.08
C GLU A 144 1.56 8.64 -29.00
N LYS A 145 1.82 9.84 -29.51
CA LYS A 145 0.87 10.97 -29.50
C LYS A 145 0.24 11.18 -28.11
N ASN A 146 -1.04 10.83 -27.97
CA ASN A 146 -1.84 11.04 -26.76
C ASN A 146 -1.95 9.80 -25.87
N HIS A 147 -1.20 8.74 -26.13
CA HIS A 147 -1.23 7.49 -25.38
C HIS A 147 0.16 7.03 -24.97
N VAL A 148 0.23 6.39 -23.83
CA VAL A 148 1.41 5.64 -23.40
C VAL A 148 1.04 4.17 -23.38
N PHE A 149 1.78 3.36 -24.09
CA PHE A 149 1.59 1.94 -24.16
C PHE A 149 2.59 1.21 -23.28
N LEU A 150 2.11 0.28 -22.51
CA LEU A 150 2.93 -0.61 -21.69
C LEU A 150 2.74 -2.05 -22.21
N THR A 151 3.84 -2.75 -22.39
CA THR A 151 3.88 -4.19 -22.71
C THR A 151 4.87 -4.88 -21.79
N LYS A 152 4.65 -6.16 -21.52
CA LYS A 152 5.61 -6.94 -20.73
C LYS A 152 6.92 -7.08 -21.50
N HIS A 153 8.04 -6.74 -20.87
CA HIS A 153 9.37 -6.93 -21.44
C HIS A 153 9.76 -8.38 -21.22
N THR A 154 9.64 -9.20 -22.26
CA THR A 154 10.26 -10.55 -22.29
C THR A 154 11.75 -10.34 -22.55
N LYS A 155 12.60 -10.70 -21.58
CA LYS A 155 14.02 -10.91 -21.87
C LYS A 155 14.09 -12.19 -22.69
N ASN A 156 14.52 -12.10 -23.95
CA ASN A 156 15.11 -13.24 -24.65
C ASN A 156 16.39 -13.62 -23.95
#